data_c08fa594cfb4f6d1c0e02f3915d26b22
#
_entry.id   c08fa594cfb4f6d1c0e02f3915d26b22
#
_cell.length_a   1.000
_cell.length_b   1.000
_cell.length_c   1.000
_cell.angle_alpha   90.00
_cell.angle_beta   90.00
_cell.angle_gamma   90.00
#
_symmetry.space_group_name_H-M   'P 1'
#
loop_
_entity.id
_entity.type
_entity.pdbx_description
1 polymer ?
#
loop_
_entity_poly.entity_id
_entity_poly.type
_entity_poly.pdbx_seq_one_letter_code
_entity_poly.pdbx_strand_id
1 'polypeptide(L)'
;VLEPNVKEGKGGLRDLQTLYWLTKFLYGVSNLSELEALNVFTSQDVNLYTKAHDFLWTVRCHLHYLAGRPEERLTFDVQKSIGEKMHYADRTGVSGVERFMKHYFLMAKDVGNLTRVLCAVLEDQQKKKSFFTFSGLPRRRSKINGFICDQGRITVENDRSFRQDPMKLLRVFSVAQDQNLDLHPHALRLI
;
A
#
# COMPACT_ATOMS: atom_id res chain seq x y z
N VAL A 1 9.01 -11.79 10.15
CA VAL A 1 8.57 -13.20 10.05
C VAL A 1 9.18 -13.79 8.78
N LEU A 2 10.03 -14.81 8.91
CA LEU A 2 10.74 -15.43 7.77
C LEU A 2 9.88 -16.47 7.03
N GLU A 3 8.84 -16.96 7.67
CA GLU A 3 7.85 -17.91 7.13
C GLU A 3 6.45 -17.25 7.15
N PRO A 4 6.16 -16.41 6.17
CA PRO A 4 4.90 -15.67 6.14
C PRO A 4 3.71 -16.57 5.80
N ASN A 5 2.53 -16.20 6.34
CA ASN A 5 1.25 -16.73 5.88
C ASN A 5 0.78 -15.90 4.69
N VAL A 6 0.64 -16.53 3.52
CA VAL A 6 0.31 -15.85 2.25
C VAL A 6 -1.10 -15.24 2.27
N LYS A 7 -2.01 -15.83 3.04
CA LYS A 7 -3.40 -15.39 3.15
C LYS A 7 -3.59 -14.39 4.28
N GLU A 8 -3.23 -14.77 5.52
CA GLU A 8 -3.53 -14.00 6.74
C GLU A 8 -2.37 -13.12 7.21
N GLY A 9 -1.17 -13.27 6.62
CA GLY A 9 -0.02 -12.43 6.96
C GLY A 9 -0.23 -10.98 6.55
N LYS A 10 0.46 -10.06 7.22
CA LYS A 10 0.44 -8.63 6.88
C LYS A 10 0.88 -8.42 5.42
N GLY A 11 0.07 -7.74 4.63
CA GLY A 11 0.26 -7.59 3.18
C GLY A 11 -0.10 -8.84 2.38
N GLY A 12 -0.84 -9.79 2.96
CA GLY A 12 -1.30 -11.01 2.29
C GLY A 12 -2.64 -10.83 1.56
N LEU A 13 -3.16 -11.93 1.06
CA LEU A 13 -4.41 -11.95 0.26
C LEU A 13 -5.62 -11.40 1.03
N ARG A 14 -5.66 -11.59 2.36
CA ARG A 14 -6.75 -11.06 3.19
C ARG A 14 -6.81 -9.53 3.16
N ASP A 15 -5.65 -8.89 3.20
CA ASP A 15 -5.59 -7.43 3.14
C ASP A 15 -6.08 -6.91 1.79
N LEU A 16 -5.70 -7.56 0.68
CA LEU A 16 -6.20 -7.24 -0.66
C LEU A 16 -7.71 -7.46 -0.80
N GLN A 17 -8.23 -8.57 -0.27
CA GLN A 17 -9.66 -8.85 -0.28
C GLN A 17 -10.43 -7.83 0.54
N THR A 18 -9.94 -7.49 1.73
CA THR A 18 -10.56 -6.47 2.59
C THR A 18 -10.60 -5.11 1.89
N LEU A 19 -9.49 -4.72 1.26
CA LEU A 19 -9.40 -3.48 0.48
C LEU A 19 -10.44 -3.48 -0.65
N TYR A 20 -10.54 -4.56 -1.42
CA TYR A 20 -11.51 -4.70 -2.51
C TYR A 20 -12.96 -4.60 -2.02
N TRP A 21 -13.30 -5.37 -0.97
CA TRP A 21 -14.66 -5.36 -0.43
C TRP A 21 -15.03 -4.01 0.17
N LEU A 22 -14.08 -3.37 0.86
CA LEU A 22 -14.31 -2.05 1.45
C LEU A 22 -14.54 -0.98 0.38
N THR A 23 -13.75 -0.98 -0.68
CA THR A 23 -13.94 -0.05 -1.80
C THR A 23 -15.26 -0.30 -2.53
N LYS A 24 -15.61 -1.55 -2.75
CA LYS A 24 -16.88 -1.93 -3.37
C LYS A 24 -18.08 -1.49 -2.54
N PHE A 25 -18.02 -1.69 -1.23
CA PHE A 25 -19.09 -1.28 -0.31
C PHE A 25 -19.25 0.24 -0.23
N LEU A 26 -18.15 0.97 -0.14
CA LEU A 26 -18.17 2.42 0.09
C LEU A 26 -18.44 3.24 -1.17
N TYR A 27 -17.96 2.78 -2.31
CA TYR A 27 -18.04 3.51 -3.58
C TYR A 27 -19.00 2.90 -4.60
N GLY A 28 -19.56 1.72 -4.31
CA GLY A 28 -20.51 1.03 -5.22
C GLY A 28 -19.89 0.58 -6.54
N VAL A 29 -18.55 0.44 -6.60
CA VAL A 29 -17.83 0.08 -7.82
C VAL A 29 -17.90 -1.42 -8.10
N SER A 30 -17.93 -1.79 -9.36
CA SER A 30 -17.92 -3.19 -9.79
C SER A 30 -16.49 -3.72 -9.97
N ASN A 31 -15.55 -2.85 -10.33
CA ASN A 31 -14.14 -3.16 -10.50
C ASN A 31 -13.25 -2.02 -9.98
N LEU A 32 -11.95 -2.32 -9.77
CA LEU A 32 -11.02 -1.36 -9.18
C LEU A 32 -10.64 -0.20 -10.13
N SER A 33 -10.75 -0.37 -11.44
CA SER A 33 -10.46 0.71 -12.40
C SER A 33 -11.45 1.86 -12.28
N GLU A 34 -12.67 1.62 -11.80
CA GLU A 34 -13.65 2.69 -11.55
C GLU A 34 -13.19 3.64 -10.42
N LEU A 35 -12.31 3.18 -9.53
CA LEU A 35 -11.75 4.00 -8.45
C LEU A 35 -10.81 5.10 -8.97
N GLU A 36 -10.27 4.96 -10.18
CA GLU A 36 -9.49 6.01 -10.84
C GLU A 36 -10.37 7.21 -11.17
N ALA A 37 -11.55 6.96 -11.76
CA ALA A 37 -12.51 8.01 -12.07
C ALA A 37 -13.01 8.75 -10.82
N LEU A 38 -13.05 8.05 -9.68
CA LEU A 38 -13.43 8.61 -8.38
C LEU A 38 -12.26 9.30 -7.64
N ASN A 39 -11.05 9.30 -8.22
CA ASN A 39 -9.82 9.83 -7.60
C ASN A 39 -9.49 9.20 -6.23
N VAL A 40 -9.94 7.96 -6.00
CA VAL A 40 -9.62 7.17 -4.80
C VAL A 40 -8.28 6.48 -4.97
N PHE A 41 -8.06 5.86 -6.14
CA PHE A 41 -6.81 5.25 -6.56
C PHE A 41 -6.26 5.91 -7.81
N THR A 42 -4.96 5.84 -7.98
CA THR A 42 -4.28 6.16 -9.24
C THR A 42 -4.20 4.91 -10.12
N SER A 43 -3.94 5.07 -11.44
CA SER A 43 -3.65 3.95 -12.34
C SER A 43 -2.49 3.07 -11.84
N GLN A 44 -1.51 3.68 -11.15
CA GLN A 44 -0.41 2.94 -10.52
C GLN A 44 -0.90 2.07 -9.36
N ASP A 45 -1.80 2.57 -8.51
CA ASP A 45 -2.39 1.81 -7.40
C ASP A 45 -3.18 0.60 -7.91
N VAL A 46 -3.98 0.77 -8.98
CA VAL A 46 -4.75 -0.33 -9.61
C VAL A 46 -3.82 -1.39 -10.21
N ASN A 47 -2.78 -0.96 -10.93
CA ASN A 47 -1.78 -1.88 -11.48
C ASN A 47 -1.03 -2.64 -10.39
N LEU A 48 -0.69 -1.95 -9.29
CA LEU A 48 0.00 -2.54 -8.15
C LEU A 48 -0.88 -3.59 -7.47
N TYR A 49 -2.15 -3.27 -7.25
CA TYR A 49 -3.13 -4.22 -6.72
C TYR A 49 -3.21 -5.49 -7.56
N THR A 50 -3.37 -5.33 -8.88
CA THR A 50 -3.49 -6.47 -9.82
C THR A 50 -2.24 -7.36 -9.78
N LYS A 51 -1.05 -6.75 -9.85
CA LYS A 51 0.22 -7.50 -9.77
C LYS A 51 0.39 -8.24 -8.44
N ALA A 52 0.08 -7.58 -7.33
CA ALA A 52 0.18 -8.20 -6.01
C ALA A 52 -0.84 -9.35 -5.86
N HIS A 53 -2.07 -9.14 -6.33
CA HIS A 53 -3.12 -10.15 -6.32
C HIS A 53 -2.70 -11.40 -7.10
N ASP A 54 -2.28 -11.24 -8.35
CA ASP A 54 -1.89 -12.36 -9.21
C ASP A 54 -0.66 -13.10 -8.65
N PHE A 55 0.33 -12.36 -8.16
CA PHE A 55 1.51 -12.93 -7.53
C PHE A 55 1.17 -13.76 -6.29
N LEU A 56 0.42 -13.20 -5.34
CA LEU A 56 0.07 -13.89 -4.10
C LEU A 56 -0.84 -15.10 -4.36
N TRP A 57 -1.77 -15.02 -5.31
CA TRP A 57 -2.57 -16.17 -5.72
C TRP A 57 -1.73 -17.27 -6.35
N THR A 58 -0.77 -16.92 -7.21
CA THR A 58 0.16 -17.87 -7.81
C THR A 58 0.97 -18.60 -6.74
N VAL A 59 1.54 -17.86 -5.78
CA VAL A 59 2.25 -18.46 -4.64
C VAL A 59 1.35 -19.41 -3.86
N ARG A 60 0.13 -18.98 -3.56
CA ARG A 60 -0.84 -19.78 -2.81
C ARG A 60 -1.22 -21.08 -3.53
N CYS A 61 -1.48 -21.00 -4.84
CA CYS A 61 -1.77 -22.19 -5.65
C CYS A 61 -0.61 -23.19 -5.63
N HIS A 62 0.63 -22.72 -5.78
CA HIS A 62 1.81 -23.59 -5.68
C HIS A 62 1.95 -24.22 -4.30
N LEU A 63 1.66 -23.49 -3.22
CA LEU A 63 1.63 -24.05 -1.86
C LEU A 63 0.63 -25.19 -1.75
N HIS A 64 -0.62 -24.98 -2.21
CA HIS A 64 -1.67 -26.00 -2.14
C HIS A 64 -1.30 -27.25 -2.97
N TYR A 65 -0.74 -27.07 -4.17
CA TYR A 65 -0.31 -28.19 -5.01
C TYR A 65 0.85 -28.97 -4.38
N LEU A 66 1.81 -28.30 -3.76
CA LEU A 66 2.93 -28.97 -3.10
C LEU A 66 2.51 -29.71 -1.84
N ALA A 67 1.63 -29.12 -1.04
CA ALA A 67 1.17 -29.70 0.21
C ALA A 67 0.06 -30.77 0.04
N GLY A 68 -0.61 -30.81 -1.13
CA GLY A 68 -1.79 -31.64 -1.37
C GLY A 68 -2.99 -31.28 -0.47
N ARG A 69 -2.94 -30.13 0.19
CA ARG A 69 -3.95 -29.63 1.15
C ARG A 69 -3.94 -28.10 1.17
N PRO A 70 -4.98 -27.45 1.76
CA PRO A 70 -4.95 -26.00 2.00
C PRO A 70 -3.82 -25.63 2.97
N GLU A 71 -2.69 -25.20 2.44
CA GLU A 71 -1.54 -24.71 3.19
C GLU A 71 -1.31 -23.23 2.86
N GLU A 72 -1.16 -22.42 3.89
CA GLU A 72 -1.05 -20.96 3.74
C GLU A 72 0.30 -20.42 4.20
N ARG A 73 1.11 -21.25 4.89
CA ARG A 73 2.42 -20.85 5.40
C ARG A 73 3.53 -21.18 4.43
N LEU A 74 4.28 -20.16 4.05
CA LEU A 74 5.45 -20.29 3.18
C LEU A 74 6.68 -20.66 4.02
N THR A 75 6.75 -21.94 4.44
CA THR A 75 7.84 -22.48 5.26
C THR A 75 9.14 -22.61 4.49
N PHE A 76 10.30 -22.66 5.16
CA PHE A 76 11.62 -22.69 4.51
C PHE A 76 11.78 -23.84 3.51
N ASP A 77 11.25 -25.02 3.83
CA ASP A 77 11.33 -26.20 2.99
C ASP A 77 10.61 -26.05 1.64
N VAL A 78 9.52 -25.27 1.57
CA VAL A 78 8.77 -25.05 0.33
C VAL A 78 9.21 -23.81 -0.45
N GLN A 79 9.88 -22.85 0.19
CA GLN A 79 10.30 -21.58 -0.47
C GLN A 79 11.15 -21.82 -1.72
N LYS A 80 12.10 -22.79 -1.64
CA LYS A 80 12.96 -23.12 -2.79
C LYS A 80 12.15 -23.70 -3.94
N SER A 81 11.33 -24.72 -3.66
CA SER A 81 10.51 -25.38 -4.69
C SER A 81 9.51 -24.42 -5.36
N ILE A 82 8.93 -23.49 -4.60
CA ILE A 82 8.04 -22.48 -5.17
C ILE A 82 8.81 -21.47 -6.00
N GLY A 83 9.97 -20.99 -5.52
CA GLY A 83 10.84 -20.11 -6.26
C GLY A 83 11.23 -20.69 -7.63
N GLU A 84 11.63 -21.97 -7.68
CA GLU A 84 11.96 -22.68 -8.90
C GLU A 84 10.75 -22.78 -9.85
N LYS A 85 9.56 -23.16 -9.34
CA LYS A 85 8.31 -23.24 -10.13
C LYS A 85 7.87 -21.89 -10.68
N MET A 86 8.19 -20.81 -10.00
CA MET A 86 7.93 -19.43 -10.42
C MET A 86 9.10 -18.82 -11.21
N HIS A 87 10.06 -19.65 -11.67
CA HIS A 87 11.18 -19.27 -12.53
C HIS A 87 12.18 -18.27 -11.93
N TYR A 88 12.35 -18.31 -10.60
CA TYR A 88 13.41 -17.54 -9.93
C TYR A 88 14.73 -18.31 -10.00
N ALA A 89 15.53 -18.03 -11.02
CA ALA A 89 16.86 -18.61 -11.18
C ALA A 89 17.91 -17.92 -10.29
N ASP A 90 18.97 -18.66 -9.95
CA ASP A 90 20.15 -18.09 -9.31
C ASP A 90 20.81 -17.05 -10.23
N ARG A 91 21.38 -16.03 -9.63
CA ARG A 91 22.22 -15.02 -10.31
C ARG A 91 23.49 -14.83 -9.51
N THR A 92 24.51 -14.21 -10.12
CA THR A 92 25.80 -13.97 -9.46
C THR A 92 25.59 -13.29 -8.10
N GLY A 93 25.93 -13.99 -7.03
CA GLY A 93 25.84 -13.52 -5.66
C GLY A 93 24.47 -13.56 -4.98
N VAL A 94 23.40 -14.02 -5.65
CA VAL A 94 22.04 -14.06 -5.07
C VAL A 94 21.30 -15.33 -5.54
N SER A 95 20.84 -16.13 -4.60
CA SER A 95 20.08 -17.35 -4.90
C SER A 95 18.67 -17.04 -5.41
N GLY A 96 18.07 -17.99 -6.16
CA GLY A 96 16.69 -17.91 -6.64
C GLY A 96 15.68 -17.76 -5.49
N VAL A 97 15.91 -18.46 -4.40
CA VAL A 97 15.10 -18.36 -3.17
C VAL A 97 15.14 -16.95 -2.58
N GLU A 98 16.31 -16.35 -2.46
CA GLU A 98 16.43 -14.98 -1.95
C GLU A 98 15.74 -13.97 -2.85
N ARG A 99 15.85 -14.13 -4.17
CA ARG A 99 15.16 -13.28 -5.16
C ARG A 99 13.63 -13.43 -5.07
N PHE A 100 13.15 -14.67 -4.91
CA PHE A 100 11.73 -14.95 -4.71
C PHE A 100 11.21 -14.32 -3.43
N MET A 101 11.88 -14.56 -2.29
CA MET A 101 11.46 -14.01 -1.00
C MET A 101 11.55 -12.49 -0.93
N LYS A 102 12.58 -11.91 -1.56
CA LYS A 102 12.67 -10.44 -1.72
C LYS A 102 11.46 -9.89 -2.48
N HIS A 103 11.09 -10.52 -3.58
CA HIS A 103 9.90 -10.12 -4.35
C HIS A 103 8.62 -10.27 -3.53
N TYR A 104 8.47 -11.38 -2.81
CA TYR A 104 7.34 -11.62 -1.91
C TYR A 104 7.19 -10.47 -0.89
N PHE A 105 8.25 -10.10 -0.20
CA PHE A 105 8.20 -9.04 0.80
C PHE A 105 7.97 -7.65 0.20
N LEU A 106 8.44 -7.39 -1.01
CA LEU A 106 8.11 -6.16 -1.73
C LEU A 106 6.61 -6.10 -2.05
N MET A 107 6.02 -7.19 -2.58
CA MET A 107 4.57 -7.25 -2.83
C MET A 107 3.76 -7.08 -1.55
N ALA A 108 4.14 -7.74 -0.46
CA ALA A 108 3.47 -7.59 0.83
C ALA A 108 3.56 -6.15 1.39
N LYS A 109 4.71 -5.49 1.22
CA LYS A 109 4.89 -4.07 1.55
C LYS A 109 3.95 -3.19 0.74
N ASP A 110 3.86 -3.44 -0.56
CA ASP A 110 3.04 -2.66 -1.48
C ASP A 110 1.55 -2.79 -1.16
N VAL A 111 1.08 -4.00 -0.83
CA VAL A 111 -0.29 -4.22 -0.33
C VAL A 111 -0.55 -3.41 0.95
N GLY A 112 0.40 -3.42 1.88
CA GLY A 112 0.31 -2.61 3.11
C GLY A 112 0.22 -1.11 2.82
N ASN A 113 0.94 -0.63 1.80
CA ASN A 113 0.89 0.77 1.36
C ASN A 113 -0.47 1.12 0.76
N LEU A 114 -1.03 0.27 -0.12
CA LEU A 114 -2.37 0.45 -0.69
C LEU A 114 -3.44 0.56 0.40
N THR A 115 -3.37 -0.30 1.40
CA THR A 115 -4.31 -0.28 2.53
C THR A 115 -4.21 1.05 3.30
N ARG A 116 -2.99 1.55 3.57
CA ARG A 116 -2.80 2.85 4.23
C ARG A 116 -3.34 4.01 3.40
N VAL A 117 -3.11 4.00 2.09
CA VAL A 117 -3.63 5.05 1.18
C VAL A 117 -5.15 5.08 1.23
N LEU A 118 -5.80 3.91 1.13
CA LEU A 118 -7.26 3.83 1.23
C LEU A 118 -7.77 4.36 2.57
N CYS A 119 -7.20 3.92 3.70
CA CYS A 119 -7.60 4.40 5.02
C CYS A 119 -7.47 5.93 5.13
N ALA A 120 -6.36 6.50 4.64
CA ALA A 120 -6.14 7.93 4.67
C ALA A 120 -7.15 8.70 3.81
N VAL A 121 -7.53 8.17 2.63
CA VAL A 121 -8.60 8.77 1.78
C VAL A 121 -9.95 8.73 2.50
N LEU A 122 -10.29 7.61 3.13
CA LEU A 122 -11.55 7.45 3.86
C LEU A 122 -11.66 8.41 5.06
N GLU A 123 -10.59 8.52 5.84
CA GLU A 123 -10.55 9.48 6.96
C GLU A 123 -10.68 10.93 6.49
N ASP A 124 -10.03 11.27 5.35
CA ASP A 124 -10.14 12.61 4.77
C ASP A 124 -11.57 12.93 4.33
N GLN A 125 -12.26 11.96 3.72
CA GLN A 125 -13.67 12.12 3.33
C GLN A 125 -14.60 12.24 4.52
N GLN A 126 -14.36 11.49 5.60
CA GLN A 126 -15.16 11.62 6.84
C GLN A 126 -14.95 12.97 7.50
N LYS A 127 -13.70 13.45 7.60
CA LYS A 127 -13.41 14.79 8.13
C LYS A 127 -14.11 15.87 7.31
N LYS A 128 -14.11 15.80 5.98
CA LYS A 128 -14.83 16.75 5.11
C LYS A 128 -16.34 16.73 5.36
N LYS A 129 -16.98 15.57 5.48
CA LYS A 129 -18.43 15.46 5.78
C LYS A 129 -18.79 16.09 7.13
N SER A 130 -17.99 15.84 8.16
CA SER A 130 -18.20 16.41 9.51
C SER A 130 -18.05 17.95 9.53
N PHE A 131 -17.25 18.54 8.64
CA PHE A 131 -17.03 19.98 8.57
C PHE A 131 -18.09 20.75 7.77
N PHE A 132 -18.73 20.12 6.78
CA PHE A 132 -19.84 20.76 6.05
C PHE A 132 -21.05 21.03 6.95
N THR A 133 -21.15 20.33 8.07
CA THR A 133 -22.21 20.55 9.07
C THR A 133 -21.92 21.68 10.07
N PHE A 134 -20.70 22.23 10.12
CA PHE A 134 -20.34 23.13 11.25
C PHE A 134 -19.63 24.46 10.93
N SER A 135 -19.20 24.78 9.70
CA SER A 135 -18.56 26.09 9.49
C SER A 135 -18.50 26.58 8.04
N GLY A 136 -19.18 27.66 7.79
CA GLY A 136 -19.12 28.45 6.54
C GLY A 136 -17.91 29.39 6.42
N LEU A 137 -16.75 29.08 6.97
CA LEU A 137 -15.54 29.92 6.90
C LEU A 137 -14.46 29.27 6.00
N PRO A 138 -13.84 30.05 5.07
CA PRO A 138 -12.76 29.55 4.23
C PRO A 138 -11.52 29.25 5.08
N ARG A 139 -11.07 27.99 5.06
CA ARG A 139 -9.88 27.55 5.82
C ARG A 139 -8.60 28.00 5.14
N ARG A 140 -7.75 28.68 5.89
CA ARG A 140 -6.39 29.05 5.49
C ARG A 140 -5.50 27.79 5.47
N ARG A 141 -4.91 27.47 4.31
CA ARG A 141 -3.75 26.59 4.20
C ARG A 141 -2.58 27.30 4.90
N SER A 142 -1.99 26.66 5.89
CA SER A 142 -0.79 27.18 6.55
C SER A 142 0.46 26.49 6.01
N LYS A 143 1.57 27.23 5.94
CA LYS A 143 2.88 26.63 5.64
C LYS A 143 3.64 26.42 6.93
N ILE A 144 4.16 25.20 7.15
CA ILE A 144 4.93 24.81 8.32
C ILE A 144 6.23 24.18 7.83
N ASN A 145 7.36 24.78 8.10
CA ASN A 145 8.70 24.26 7.76
C ASN A 145 8.84 23.84 6.27
N GLY A 146 8.22 24.58 5.34
CA GLY A 146 8.29 24.29 3.90
C GLY A 146 7.28 23.25 3.40
N PHE A 147 6.37 22.81 4.25
CA PHE A 147 5.26 21.93 3.90
C PHE A 147 3.91 22.66 4.02
N ILE A 148 2.89 22.16 3.33
CA ILE A 148 1.53 22.66 3.44
C ILE A 148 0.79 21.85 4.51
N CYS A 149 0.18 22.54 5.45
CA CYS A 149 -0.77 21.95 6.37
C CYS A 149 -2.19 22.25 5.89
N ASP A 150 -2.94 21.20 5.58
CA ASP A 150 -4.35 21.27 5.19
C ASP A 150 -5.17 20.33 6.08
N GLN A 151 -6.12 20.88 6.82
CA GLN A 151 -7.03 20.14 7.69
C GLN A 151 -6.34 19.25 8.75
N GLY A 152 -5.22 19.70 9.32
CA GLY A 152 -4.47 18.93 10.31
C GLY A 152 -3.61 17.82 9.69
N ARG A 153 -3.41 17.87 8.36
CA ARG A 153 -2.53 16.96 7.63
C ARG A 153 -1.46 17.72 6.89
N ILE A 154 -0.27 17.14 6.87
CA ILE A 154 0.90 17.71 6.22
C ILE A 154 1.12 17.10 4.84
N THR A 155 1.40 17.95 3.84
CA THR A 155 1.72 17.55 2.47
C THR A 155 2.77 18.48 1.87
N VAL A 156 3.24 18.16 0.68
CA VAL A 156 4.16 19.00 -0.09
C VAL A 156 3.43 19.94 -1.03
N GLU A 157 4.09 21.01 -1.40
CA GLU A 157 3.56 21.99 -2.36
C GLU A 157 3.52 21.43 -3.79
N ASN A 158 4.54 20.64 -4.16
CA ASN A 158 4.58 19.91 -5.43
C ASN A 158 5.48 18.66 -5.33
N ASP A 159 5.21 17.66 -6.17
CA ASP A 159 5.88 16.36 -6.20
C ASP A 159 7.38 16.46 -6.57
N ARG A 160 7.75 17.46 -7.37
CA ARG A 160 9.15 17.68 -7.76
C ARG A 160 10.03 17.99 -6.56
N SER A 161 9.47 18.59 -5.52
CA SER A 161 10.22 18.93 -4.31
C SER A 161 10.74 17.70 -3.55
N PHE A 162 10.05 16.57 -3.60
CA PHE A 162 10.52 15.30 -3.03
C PHE A 162 11.58 14.64 -3.92
N ARG A 163 11.42 14.69 -5.23
CA ARG A 163 12.39 14.11 -6.17
C ARG A 163 13.72 14.85 -6.18
N GLN A 164 13.69 16.15 -5.93
CA GLN A 164 14.91 16.99 -5.90
C GLN A 164 15.64 16.95 -4.57
N ASP A 165 14.94 16.68 -3.47
CA ASP A 165 15.52 16.63 -2.12
C ASP A 165 14.94 15.44 -1.34
N PRO A 166 15.57 14.25 -1.40
CA PRO A 166 15.15 13.06 -0.68
C PRO A 166 15.08 13.26 0.85
N MET A 167 15.83 14.20 1.41
CA MET A 167 15.79 14.52 2.84
C MET A 167 14.43 15.11 3.27
N LYS A 168 13.65 15.65 2.34
CA LYS A 168 12.29 16.10 2.63
C LYS A 168 11.36 14.94 2.99
N LEU A 169 11.63 13.72 2.50
CA LEU A 169 10.90 12.51 2.92
C LEU A 169 11.03 12.27 4.42
N LEU A 170 12.24 12.40 4.96
CA LEU A 170 12.48 12.25 6.41
C LEU A 170 11.91 13.44 7.19
N ARG A 171 12.11 14.66 6.68
CA ARG A 171 11.62 15.88 7.33
C ARG A 171 10.11 15.93 7.45
N VAL A 172 9.35 15.40 6.48
CA VAL A 172 7.88 15.40 6.56
C VAL A 172 7.38 14.58 7.74
N PHE A 173 8.05 13.44 8.05
CA PHE A 173 7.71 12.64 9.23
C PHE A 173 8.07 13.36 10.54
N SER A 174 9.25 13.95 10.63
CA SER A 174 9.68 14.72 11.80
C SER A 174 8.70 15.87 12.06
N VAL A 175 8.39 16.67 11.04
CA VAL A 175 7.47 17.82 11.20
C VAL A 175 6.04 17.33 11.52
N ALA A 176 5.58 16.22 10.95
CA ALA A 176 4.29 15.64 11.28
C ALA A 176 4.23 15.22 12.76
N GLN A 177 5.29 14.57 13.25
CA GLN A 177 5.39 14.14 14.64
C GLN A 177 5.49 15.35 15.60
N ASP A 178 6.36 16.32 15.32
CA ASP A 178 6.58 17.50 16.16
C ASP A 178 5.32 18.37 16.30
N GLN A 179 4.51 18.43 15.27
CA GLN A 179 3.29 19.23 15.22
C GLN A 179 2.01 18.41 15.50
N ASN A 180 2.15 17.13 15.81
CA ASN A 180 1.03 16.19 16.02
C ASN A 180 0.03 16.22 14.84
N LEU A 181 0.56 16.15 13.61
CA LEU A 181 -0.20 16.20 12.37
C LEU A 181 -0.14 14.83 11.65
N ASP A 182 -1.22 14.47 10.97
CA ASP A 182 -1.24 13.29 10.10
C ASP A 182 -0.59 13.59 8.73
N LEU A 183 -0.16 12.54 8.03
CA LEU A 183 0.27 12.66 6.64
C LEU A 183 -0.95 12.68 5.70
N HIS A 184 -0.93 13.61 4.75
CA HIS A 184 -1.96 13.67 3.72
C HIS A 184 -1.82 12.48 2.75
N PRO A 185 -2.93 11.91 2.19
CA PRO A 185 -2.87 10.80 1.23
C PRO A 185 -1.92 11.03 0.05
N HIS A 186 -1.85 12.26 -0.43
CA HIS A 186 -0.91 12.67 -1.48
C HIS A 186 0.55 12.49 -1.05
N ALA A 187 0.93 12.90 0.16
CA ALA A 187 2.28 12.71 0.68
C ALA A 187 2.61 11.23 0.86
N LEU A 188 1.64 10.40 1.31
CA LEU A 188 1.80 8.95 1.46
C LEU A 188 2.08 8.21 0.14
N ARG A 189 1.62 8.75 -1.01
CA ARG A 189 1.90 8.18 -2.33
C ARG A 189 3.31 8.50 -2.86
N LEU A 190 3.92 9.54 -2.33
CA LEU A 190 5.25 9.99 -2.75
C LEU A 190 6.39 9.32 -1.96
N ILE A 191 6.07 8.66 -0.86
CA ILE A 191 6.96 7.90 0.03
C ILE A 191 6.99 6.42 -0.39
#